data_35b981d016ce05224f50e4152e985373
#
_entry.id   35b981d016ce05224f50e4152e985373
#
_cell.length_a   1.000
_cell.length_b   1.000
_cell.length_c   1.000
_cell.angle_alpha   90.00
_cell.angle_beta   90.00
_cell.angle_gamma   90.00
#
_symmetry.space_group_name_H-M   'P 1'
#
loop_
_entity.id
_entity.type
_entity.pdbx_description
1 polymer ?
#
loop_
_entity_poly.entity_id
_entity_poly.type
_entity_poly.pdbx_seq_one_letter_code
_entity_poly.pdbx_strand_id
1 'polypeptide(L)'
;MAAVCLIQHGGLCCSIDKRPKKVVEKKETAVVVLVRKELHAKHALQNRLYHNIQMASKLSSGCDYSVFKDGIEPMWEDRSNKCGGRWLITLSKQQRHTELDRFWLETLLCLIGEGFGPYSRDVCGAVINIRAKGDKIAVWTTNTENAEAVTYIGRKYKESLGLPVKLVIGYQAHADTATKSNSIAKNKFVV
;
A
#
# COMPACT_ATOMS: atom_id res chain seq x y z
N MET A 1 2.80 21.95 -5.90
CA MET A 1 1.96 21.85 -4.69
C MET A 1 1.62 20.38 -4.47
N ALA A 2 2.10 19.79 -3.40
CA ALA A 2 1.75 18.43 -3.04
C ALA A 2 0.32 18.44 -2.46
N ALA A 3 -0.63 17.83 -3.13
CA ALA A 3 -1.97 17.63 -2.59
C ALA A 3 -1.97 16.31 -1.82
N VAL A 4 -2.07 16.38 -0.50
CA VAL A 4 -2.37 15.25 0.36
C VAL A 4 -3.88 15.28 0.57
N CYS A 5 -4.60 14.36 -0.05
CA CYS A 5 -6.02 14.20 0.19
C CYS A 5 -6.20 13.04 1.17
N LEU A 6 -6.51 13.38 2.42
CA LEU A 6 -6.93 12.43 3.45
C LEU A 6 -8.45 12.28 3.31
N ILE A 7 -8.91 11.22 2.72
CA ILE A 7 -10.34 10.89 2.72
C ILE A 7 -10.58 9.90 3.86
N GLN A 8 -11.06 10.42 4.97
CA GLN A 8 -11.57 9.62 6.08
C GLN A 8 -13.07 9.44 5.86
N HIS A 9 -13.51 8.30 5.40
CA HIS A 9 -14.92 7.99 5.29
C HIS A 9 -15.51 7.61 6.67
N GLY A 10 -15.92 8.64 7.37
CA GLY A 10 -16.88 8.58 8.46
C GLY A 10 -17.65 9.89 8.44
N GLY A 11 -18.67 10.02 7.58
CA GLY A 11 -19.47 11.24 7.51
C GLY A 11 -20.02 11.48 6.10
N LEU A 12 -21.32 11.64 6.00
CA LEU A 12 -22.10 11.92 4.79
C LEU A 12 -21.43 12.96 3.90
N CYS A 13 -21.09 12.57 2.68
CA CYS A 13 -20.97 13.51 1.56
C CYS A 13 -22.18 13.33 0.66
N CYS A 14 -23.10 14.32 0.69
CA CYS A 14 -24.20 14.43 -0.25
C CYS A 14 -23.67 14.75 -1.63
N SER A 15 -23.78 13.82 -2.57
CA SER A 15 -23.94 14.15 -3.97
C SER A 15 -25.21 13.48 -4.47
N ILE A 16 -26.08 14.32 -5.01
CA ILE A 16 -27.40 13.98 -5.52
C ILE A 16 -27.21 13.25 -6.85
N ASP A 17 -27.44 11.94 -6.88
CA ASP A 17 -27.91 11.26 -8.08
C ASP A 17 -28.97 10.22 -7.70
N LYS A 18 -30.15 10.41 -8.29
CA LYS A 18 -31.36 9.64 -8.04
C LYS A 18 -31.33 8.37 -8.85
N ARG A 19 -31.05 7.21 -8.21
CA ARG A 19 -31.64 5.90 -8.53
C ARG A 19 -31.36 4.88 -7.40
N PRO A 20 -32.33 4.07 -6.95
CA PRO A 20 -32.14 3.13 -5.84
C PRO A 20 -31.41 1.87 -6.33
N LYS A 21 -30.13 1.77 -6.04
CA LYS A 21 -29.40 0.49 -6.08
C LYS A 21 -29.21 0.01 -4.65
N LYS A 22 -29.52 -1.26 -4.41
CA LYS A 22 -29.37 -1.96 -3.14
C LYS A 22 -28.06 -1.56 -2.45
N VAL A 23 -28.21 -0.94 -1.28
CA VAL A 23 -27.08 -0.60 -0.40
C VAL A 23 -26.52 -1.91 0.13
N VAL A 24 -25.43 -2.36 -0.44
CA VAL A 24 -24.53 -3.30 0.21
C VAL A 24 -23.64 -2.41 1.08
N GLU A 25 -23.81 -2.49 2.40
CA GLU A 25 -22.93 -1.81 3.35
C GLU A 25 -21.50 -2.32 3.16
N LYS A 26 -20.71 -1.60 2.38
CA LYS A 26 -19.26 -1.73 2.38
C LYS A 26 -18.72 -0.95 3.57
N LYS A 27 -18.37 -1.65 4.64
CA LYS A 27 -17.50 -1.14 5.69
C LYS A 27 -16.08 -1.00 5.14
N GLU A 28 -15.82 0.03 4.41
CA GLU A 28 -14.46 0.33 3.93
C GLU A 28 -14.11 1.76 4.31
N THR A 29 -13.26 1.90 5.32
CA THR A 29 -12.59 3.17 5.60
C THR A 29 -11.23 3.10 4.90
N ALA A 30 -11.17 3.52 3.65
CA ALA A 30 -9.91 3.68 2.94
C ALA A 30 -9.47 5.13 3.02
N VAL A 31 -8.25 5.36 3.47
CA VAL A 31 -7.59 6.66 3.38
C VAL A 31 -6.64 6.62 2.20
N VAL A 32 -6.88 7.45 1.19
CA VAL A 32 -6.02 7.58 0.02
C VAL A 32 -5.16 8.82 0.18
N VAL A 33 -3.86 8.67 0.12
CA VAL A 33 -2.90 9.76 0.12
C VAL A 33 -2.21 9.82 -1.24
N LEU A 34 -2.40 10.91 -1.97
CA LEU A 34 -1.76 11.15 -3.25
C LEU A 34 -0.48 11.95 -3.04
N VAL A 35 0.66 11.46 -3.53
CA VAL A 35 1.96 12.10 -3.38
C VAL A 35 2.39 12.69 -4.73
N ARG A 36 2.48 14.03 -4.81
CA ARG A 36 3.09 14.74 -5.94
C ARG A 36 4.61 14.88 -5.77
N LYS A 37 5.33 14.82 -6.89
CA LYS A 37 6.77 15.02 -6.97
C LYS A 37 7.16 16.48 -6.67
N GLU A 38 7.59 16.79 -5.45
CA GLU A 38 8.40 18.00 -5.20
C GLU A 38 9.43 17.74 -4.11
N LEU A 39 10.68 18.02 -4.41
CA LEU A 39 11.87 17.68 -3.63
C LEU A 39 11.93 18.34 -2.23
N HIS A 40 11.25 19.48 -2.04
CA HIS A 40 11.19 20.21 -0.77
C HIS A 40 10.11 19.70 0.19
N ALA A 41 9.26 18.77 -0.26
CA ALA A 41 8.13 18.28 0.51
C ALA A 41 8.47 17.11 1.46
N LYS A 42 9.67 16.53 1.36
CA LYS A 42 10.01 15.30 2.10
C LYS A 42 9.85 15.46 3.62
N HIS A 43 10.46 16.47 4.21
CA HIS A 43 10.34 16.70 5.67
C HIS A 43 8.97 17.24 6.11
N ALA A 44 8.37 18.12 5.31
CA ALA A 44 7.05 18.66 5.61
C ALA A 44 5.94 17.62 5.47
N LEU A 45 6.06 16.72 4.49
CA LEU A 45 5.11 15.62 4.28
C LEU A 45 5.25 14.54 5.36
N GLN A 46 6.48 14.20 5.73
CA GLN A 46 6.78 13.27 6.81
C GLN A 46 6.16 13.76 8.13
N ASN A 47 6.38 15.04 8.50
CA ASN A 47 5.79 15.63 9.70
C ASN A 47 4.27 15.72 9.61
N ARG A 48 3.69 16.13 8.47
CA ARG A 48 2.25 16.23 8.30
C ARG A 48 1.54 14.87 8.27
N LEU A 49 2.10 13.86 7.62
CA LEU A 49 1.52 12.51 7.62
C LEU A 49 1.62 11.88 9.01
N TYR A 50 2.81 11.92 9.62
CA TYR A 50 3.05 11.22 10.86
C TYR A 50 2.29 11.83 12.06
N HIS A 51 2.12 13.17 12.09
CA HIS A 51 1.45 13.85 13.19
C HIS A 51 -0.07 14.02 13.01
N ASN A 52 -0.59 13.86 11.78
CA ASN A 52 -2.00 14.14 11.50
C ASN A 52 -2.82 12.89 11.13
N ILE A 53 -2.20 11.72 11.03
CA ILE A 53 -2.93 10.46 10.82
C ILE A 53 -2.79 9.56 12.04
N GLN A 54 -3.83 8.81 12.32
CA GLN A 54 -3.78 7.81 13.38
C GLN A 54 -2.74 6.73 13.04
N MET A 55 -1.97 6.29 14.03
CA MET A 55 -1.04 5.17 13.85
C MET A 55 -1.76 3.93 13.34
N ALA A 56 -1.15 3.19 12.42
CA ALA A 56 -1.74 1.99 11.84
C ALA A 56 -2.11 0.94 12.90
N SER A 57 -1.29 0.82 13.95
CA SER A 57 -1.53 -0.08 15.09
C SER A 57 -2.79 0.26 15.91
N LYS A 58 -3.29 1.49 15.80
CA LYS A 58 -4.49 1.97 16.50
C LYS A 58 -5.75 1.87 15.66
N LEU A 59 -5.64 1.52 14.38
CA LEU A 59 -6.79 1.34 13.50
C LEU A 59 -7.61 0.11 13.90
N SER A 60 -8.92 0.21 13.69
CA SER A 60 -9.84 -0.91 13.86
C SER A 60 -9.60 -1.97 12.79
N SER A 61 -9.88 -3.22 13.13
CA SER A 61 -9.84 -4.31 12.15
C SER A 61 -10.85 -4.07 11.03
N GLY A 62 -10.39 -4.21 9.78
CA GLY A 62 -11.16 -3.89 8.57
C GLY A 62 -10.77 -2.57 7.93
N CYS A 63 -10.00 -1.71 8.62
CA CYS A 63 -9.50 -0.45 8.05
C CYS A 63 -8.24 -0.66 7.22
N ASP A 64 -8.05 0.25 6.26
CA ASP A 64 -6.91 0.26 5.34
C ASP A 64 -6.37 1.69 5.18
N TYR A 65 -5.06 1.83 5.01
CA TYR A 65 -4.45 3.02 4.45
C TYR A 65 -3.86 2.70 3.08
N SER A 66 -3.99 3.63 2.16
CA SER A 66 -3.41 3.53 0.83
C SER A 66 -2.67 4.82 0.47
N VAL A 67 -1.46 4.68 -0.04
CA VAL A 67 -0.63 5.79 -0.52
C VAL A 67 -0.17 5.48 -1.92
N PHE A 68 -0.60 6.26 -2.91
CA PHE A 68 -0.31 6.05 -4.32
C PHE A 68 0.22 7.33 -4.97
N LYS A 69 0.91 7.18 -6.08
CA LYS A 69 1.30 8.31 -6.91
C LYS A 69 0.07 9.02 -7.46
N ASP A 70 0.20 10.33 -7.66
CA ASP A 70 -0.86 11.15 -8.24
C ASP A 70 -1.33 10.57 -9.59
N GLY A 71 -2.64 10.43 -9.74
CA GLY A 71 -3.29 9.86 -10.91
C GLY A 71 -3.35 8.33 -10.95
N ILE A 72 -2.94 7.62 -9.89
CA ILE A 72 -3.09 6.16 -9.77
C ILE A 72 -4.08 5.85 -8.64
N GLU A 73 -5.13 5.12 -8.96
CA GLU A 73 -6.11 4.68 -7.96
C GLU A 73 -5.66 3.41 -7.25
N PRO A 74 -5.96 3.24 -5.94
CA PRO A 74 -5.54 2.08 -5.15
C PRO A 74 -6.40 0.85 -5.42
N MET A 75 -6.61 0.55 -6.69
CA MET A 75 -7.36 -0.61 -7.16
C MET A 75 -6.60 -1.34 -8.26
N TRP A 76 -6.77 -2.65 -8.35
CA TRP A 76 -6.02 -3.45 -9.31
C TRP A 76 -6.48 -3.24 -10.77
N GLU A 77 -7.70 -2.71 -10.96
CA GLU A 77 -8.29 -2.36 -12.26
C GLU A 77 -7.65 -1.12 -12.88
N ASP A 78 -7.01 -0.26 -12.07
CA ASP A 78 -6.30 0.92 -12.59
C ASP A 78 -5.27 0.50 -13.63
N ARG A 79 -5.19 1.28 -14.73
CA ARG A 79 -4.29 0.99 -15.85
C ARG A 79 -2.83 0.83 -15.46
N SER A 80 -2.39 1.52 -14.41
CA SER A 80 -1.01 1.47 -13.90
C SER A 80 -0.77 0.26 -13.00
N ASN A 81 -1.82 -0.33 -12.43
CA ASN A 81 -1.75 -1.48 -11.54
C ASN A 81 -2.06 -2.80 -12.25
N LYS A 82 -2.89 -2.75 -13.28
CA LYS A 82 -3.51 -3.90 -13.97
C LYS A 82 -2.51 -4.97 -14.42
N CYS A 83 -1.34 -4.57 -14.97
CA CYS A 83 -0.29 -5.47 -15.41
C CYS A 83 0.77 -5.72 -14.32
N GLY A 84 0.57 -5.17 -13.14
CA GLY A 84 1.50 -5.21 -12.02
C GLY A 84 1.19 -6.29 -10.99
N GLY A 85 1.75 -6.07 -9.82
CA GLY A 85 1.57 -6.94 -8.66
C GLY A 85 2.05 -6.25 -7.40
N ARG A 86 2.26 -7.03 -6.36
CA ARG A 86 2.63 -6.48 -5.06
C ARG A 86 3.63 -7.35 -4.31
N TRP A 87 4.61 -6.75 -3.70
CA TRP A 87 5.40 -7.33 -2.62
C TRP A 87 4.58 -7.31 -1.34
N LEU A 88 4.48 -8.45 -0.65
CA LEU A 88 3.59 -8.62 0.50
C LEU A 88 4.38 -8.99 1.74
N ILE A 89 4.13 -8.25 2.83
CA ILE A 89 4.59 -8.56 4.18
C ILE A 89 3.38 -8.81 5.04
N THR A 90 3.39 -9.92 5.78
CA THR A 90 2.33 -10.27 6.71
C THR A 90 2.88 -10.24 8.13
N LEU A 91 2.16 -9.56 9.01
CA LEU A 91 2.50 -9.44 10.43
C LEU A 91 1.46 -10.16 11.27
N SER A 92 1.93 -10.83 12.32
CA SER A 92 1.06 -11.42 13.33
C SER A 92 0.42 -10.34 14.22
N LYS A 93 -0.56 -10.72 15.01
CA LYS A 93 -1.19 -9.80 15.98
C LYS A 93 -0.20 -9.25 17.00
N GLN A 94 0.77 -10.03 17.42
CA GLN A 94 1.81 -9.60 18.35
C GLN A 94 2.69 -8.51 17.72
N GLN A 95 3.04 -8.67 16.45
CA GLN A 95 3.87 -7.72 15.71
C GLN A 95 3.13 -6.41 15.38
N ARG A 96 1.79 -6.36 15.49
CA ARG A 96 1.02 -5.11 15.33
C ARG A 96 1.51 -4.01 16.25
N HIS A 97 1.79 -4.33 17.50
CA HIS A 97 2.17 -3.34 18.50
C HIS A 97 3.67 -3.01 18.53
N THR A 98 4.49 -3.83 17.93
CA THR A 98 5.96 -3.68 17.96
C THR A 98 6.56 -3.25 16.62
N GLU A 99 6.04 -3.77 15.50
CA GLU A 99 6.67 -3.62 14.19
C GLU A 99 5.81 -2.87 13.17
N LEU A 100 4.47 -2.94 13.27
CA LEU A 100 3.57 -2.48 12.22
C LEU A 100 3.78 -1.00 11.86
N ASP A 101 3.82 -0.12 12.88
CA ASP A 101 3.96 1.31 12.65
C ASP A 101 5.34 1.65 12.09
N ARG A 102 6.39 0.96 12.55
CA ARG A 102 7.75 1.10 12.02
C ARG A 102 7.82 0.68 10.55
N PHE A 103 7.31 -0.50 10.21
CA PHE A 103 7.31 -1.00 8.82
C PHE A 103 6.48 -0.11 7.90
N TRP A 104 5.34 0.40 8.39
CA TRP A 104 4.54 1.33 7.61
C TRP A 104 5.27 2.65 7.36
N LEU A 105 5.90 3.21 8.39
CA LEU A 105 6.71 4.42 8.26
C LEU A 105 7.85 4.24 7.26
N GLU A 106 8.63 3.16 7.37
CA GLU A 106 9.72 2.85 6.43
C GLU A 106 9.20 2.67 5.00
N THR A 107 8.02 2.05 4.83
CA THR A 107 7.36 1.93 3.53
C THR A 107 7.04 3.31 2.93
N LEU A 108 6.49 4.21 3.74
CA LEU A 108 6.20 5.59 3.31
C LEU A 108 7.48 6.36 2.97
N LEU A 109 8.54 6.19 3.76
CA LEU A 109 9.85 6.82 3.48
C LEU A 109 10.45 6.32 2.16
N CYS A 110 10.35 5.02 1.87
CA CYS A 110 10.78 4.45 0.59
C CYS A 110 10.01 5.03 -0.59
N LEU A 111 8.68 5.19 -0.45
CA LEU A 111 7.84 5.76 -1.52
C LEU A 111 8.16 7.23 -1.78
N ILE A 112 8.21 8.03 -0.73
CA ILE A 112 8.41 9.48 -0.82
C ILE A 112 9.86 9.80 -1.17
N GLY A 113 10.80 9.01 -0.61
CA GLY A 113 12.24 9.14 -0.81
C GLY A 113 12.78 8.63 -2.13
N GLU A 114 11.92 8.04 -2.98
CA GLU A 114 12.36 7.31 -4.18
C GLU A 114 13.40 6.24 -3.85
N GLY A 115 13.20 5.54 -2.71
CA GLY A 115 14.14 4.57 -2.12
C GLY A 115 14.37 3.31 -2.96
N PHE A 116 13.61 3.14 -4.05
CA PHE A 116 13.76 2.04 -4.99
C PHE A 116 14.72 2.36 -6.15
N GLY A 117 15.50 3.46 -6.04
CA GLY A 117 16.54 3.84 -7.00
C GLY A 117 16.01 3.96 -8.43
N PRO A 118 16.69 3.33 -9.43
CA PRO A 118 16.31 3.48 -10.85
C PRO A 118 14.90 2.97 -11.14
N TYR A 119 14.37 2.05 -10.32
CA TYR A 119 13.05 1.46 -10.48
C TYR A 119 11.96 2.14 -9.63
N SER A 120 12.22 3.30 -9.02
CA SER A 120 11.21 4.04 -8.28
C SER A 120 10.01 4.44 -9.14
N ARG A 121 10.20 4.56 -10.46
CA ARG A 121 9.10 4.83 -11.41
C ARG A 121 8.15 3.65 -11.57
N ASP A 122 8.65 2.43 -11.39
CA ASP A 122 7.87 1.18 -11.50
C ASP A 122 7.03 0.88 -10.26
N VAL A 123 7.17 1.67 -9.19
CA VAL A 123 6.35 1.57 -7.99
C VAL A 123 5.14 2.48 -8.11
N CYS A 124 3.94 1.95 -7.94
CA CYS A 124 2.66 2.68 -7.96
C CYS A 124 2.33 3.31 -6.62
N GLY A 125 2.52 2.56 -5.55
CA GLY A 125 2.13 2.95 -4.20
C GLY A 125 2.23 1.81 -3.19
N ALA A 126 1.63 1.99 -2.04
CA ALA A 126 1.53 0.95 -1.01
C ALA A 126 0.17 0.97 -0.30
N VAL A 127 -0.18 -0.19 0.24
CA VAL A 127 -1.39 -0.40 1.03
C VAL A 127 -1.03 -1.10 2.33
N ILE A 128 -1.62 -0.65 3.44
CA ILE A 128 -1.63 -1.40 4.69
C ILE A 128 -3.05 -1.83 5.00
N ASN A 129 -3.23 -3.11 5.32
CA ASN A 129 -4.52 -3.70 5.65
C ASN A 129 -4.49 -4.19 7.09
N ILE A 130 -5.42 -3.69 7.92
CA ILE A 130 -5.58 -4.09 9.32
C ILE A 130 -6.65 -5.17 9.40
N ARG A 131 -6.27 -6.38 9.80
CA ARG A 131 -7.18 -7.53 9.80
C ARG A 131 -7.15 -8.31 11.13
N ALA A 132 -8.25 -8.96 11.46
CA ALA A 132 -8.37 -9.75 12.69
C ALA A 132 -7.37 -10.92 12.78
N LYS A 133 -7.00 -11.51 11.66
CA LYS A 133 -6.07 -12.66 11.60
C LYS A 133 -4.59 -12.28 11.49
N GLY A 134 -4.28 -11.01 11.26
CA GLY A 134 -2.94 -10.49 11.03
C GLY A 134 -2.96 -9.38 9.98
N ASP A 135 -2.00 -8.45 10.07
CA ASP A 135 -1.93 -7.27 9.23
C ASP A 135 -1.06 -7.52 8.01
N LYS A 136 -1.27 -6.72 6.97
CA LYS A 136 -0.51 -6.85 5.73
C LYS A 136 -0.06 -5.48 5.26
N ILE A 137 1.20 -5.38 4.83
CA ILE A 137 1.71 -4.22 4.10
C ILE A 137 2.11 -4.70 2.72
N ALA A 138 1.72 -3.96 1.69
CA ALA A 138 1.99 -4.32 0.31
C ALA A 138 2.50 -3.12 -0.49
N VAL A 139 3.63 -3.27 -1.18
CA VAL A 139 4.15 -2.31 -2.17
C VAL A 139 3.74 -2.76 -3.56
N TRP A 140 3.05 -1.90 -4.28
CA TRP A 140 2.50 -2.19 -5.60
C TRP A 140 3.41 -1.69 -6.71
N THR A 141 3.54 -2.48 -7.77
CA THR A 141 4.36 -2.18 -8.95
C THR A 141 3.54 -2.20 -10.23
N THR A 142 4.06 -1.56 -11.28
CA THR A 142 3.36 -1.35 -12.55
C THR A 142 3.35 -2.57 -13.46
N ASN A 143 4.45 -3.36 -13.46
CA ASN A 143 4.65 -4.43 -14.43
C ASN A 143 5.28 -5.66 -13.79
N THR A 144 4.54 -6.77 -13.81
CA THR A 144 4.98 -8.06 -13.27
C THR A 144 5.93 -8.83 -14.19
N GLU A 145 6.04 -8.45 -15.48
CA GLU A 145 6.92 -9.11 -16.44
C GLU A 145 8.36 -8.57 -16.40
N ASN A 146 8.57 -7.38 -15.83
CA ASN A 146 9.91 -6.85 -15.60
C ASN A 146 10.53 -7.48 -14.34
N ALA A 147 11.03 -8.72 -14.47
CA ALA A 147 11.57 -9.49 -13.36
C ALA A 147 12.75 -8.79 -12.66
N GLU A 148 13.57 -8.04 -13.42
CA GLU A 148 14.71 -7.28 -12.88
C GLU A 148 14.23 -6.19 -11.93
N ALA A 149 13.32 -5.33 -12.40
CA ALA A 149 12.74 -4.25 -11.60
C ALA A 149 12.01 -4.81 -10.37
N VAL A 150 11.17 -5.82 -10.55
CA VAL A 150 10.40 -6.45 -9.46
C VAL A 150 11.34 -7.00 -8.40
N THR A 151 12.37 -7.76 -8.79
CA THR A 151 13.32 -8.37 -7.84
C THR A 151 14.16 -7.31 -7.14
N TYR A 152 14.62 -6.29 -7.85
CA TYR A 152 15.37 -5.18 -7.27
C TYR A 152 14.52 -4.44 -6.22
N ILE A 153 13.29 -4.08 -6.56
CA ILE A 153 12.35 -3.42 -5.64
C ILE A 153 12.15 -4.27 -4.38
N GLY A 154 11.94 -5.58 -4.54
CA GLY A 154 11.75 -6.48 -3.41
C GLY A 154 12.97 -6.54 -2.47
N ARG A 155 14.18 -6.64 -3.02
CA ARG A 155 15.42 -6.65 -2.24
C ARG A 155 15.61 -5.33 -1.49
N LYS A 156 15.42 -4.20 -2.18
CA LYS A 156 15.53 -2.87 -1.57
C LYS A 156 14.49 -2.66 -0.48
N TYR A 157 13.27 -3.13 -0.70
CA TYR A 157 12.21 -3.05 0.30
C TYR A 157 12.54 -3.87 1.54
N LYS A 158 12.99 -5.12 1.35
CA LYS A 158 13.43 -6.00 2.44
C LYS A 158 14.59 -5.39 3.26
N GLU A 159 15.57 -4.81 2.56
CA GLU A 159 16.70 -4.10 3.17
C GLU A 159 16.25 -2.89 4.00
N SER A 160 15.39 -2.05 3.44
CA SER A 160 14.88 -0.84 4.10
C SER A 160 14.10 -1.15 5.37
N LEU A 161 13.37 -2.26 5.40
CA LEU A 161 12.65 -2.70 6.60
C LEU A 161 13.56 -3.36 7.64
N GLY A 162 14.83 -3.61 7.32
CA GLY A 162 15.77 -4.33 8.21
C GLY A 162 15.36 -5.78 8.45
N LEU A 163 14.71 -6.42 7.47
CA LEU A 163 14.26 -7.80 7.62
C LEU A 163 15.44 -8.79 7.54
N PRO A 164 15.45 -9.84 8.38
CA PRO A 164 16.50 -10.86 8.33
C PRO A 164 16.62 -11.50 6.96
N VAL A 165 17.84 -11.86 6.55
CA VAL A 165 18.11 -12.52 5.25
C VAL A 165 17.27 -13.80 5.09
N LYS A 166 17.10 -14.56 6.17
CA LYS A 166 16.32 -15.81 6.18
C LYS A 166 14.81 -15.60 6.01
N LEU A 167 14.30 -14.40 6.28
CA LEU A 167 12.86 -14.10 6.08
C LEU A 167 12.61 -13.91 4.59
N VAL A 168 11.73 -14.72 4.04
CA VAL A 168 11.34 -14.64 2.63
C VAL A 168 10.09 -13.78 2.50
N ILE A 169 10.13 -12.77 1.64
CA ILE A 169 8.95 -12.02 1.22
C ILE A 169 8.56 -12.43 -0.20
N GLY A 170 7.26 -12.42 -0.49
CA GLY A 170 6.71 -12.91 -1.75
C GLY A 170 6.06 -11.81 -2.57
N TYR A 171 6.18 -11.93 -3.89
CA TYR A 171 5.52 -11.08 -4.86
C TYR A 171 4.36 -11.80 -5.54
N GLN A 172 3.20 -11.17 -5.58
CA GLN A 172 1.99 -11.68 -6.15
C GLN A 172 1.50 -10.78 -7.29
N ALA A 173 1.29 -11.36 -8.48
CA ALA A 173 0.66 -10.65 -9.59
C ALA A 173 -0.81 -10.36 -9.27
N HIS A 174 -1.31 -9.16 -9.64
CA HIS A 174 -2.71 -8.79 -9.41
C HIS A 174 -3.68 -9.69 -10.18
N ALA A 175 -3.34 -10.05 -11.43
CA ALA A 175 -4.13 -10.95 -12.25
C ALA A 175 -4.38 -12.32 -11.58
N ASP A 176 -3.35 -12.87 -10.90
CA ASP A 176 -3.46 -14.16 -10.20
C ASP A 176 -4.33 -14.09 -8.95
N THR A 177 -4.37 -12.90 -8.29
CA THR A 177 -5.16 -12.70 -7.07
C THR A 177 -6.63 -12.41 -7.38
N ALA A 178 -6.93 -11.82 -8.52
CA ALA A 178 -8.29 -11.49 -8.95
C ALA A 178 -9.11 -12.73 -9.37
N THR A 179 -8.46 -13.73 -9.96
CA THR A 179 -9.14 -14.93 -10.49
C THR A 179 -9.32 -16.06 -9.48
N LYS A 180 -8.60 -16.03 -8.35
CA LYS A 180 -8.58 -17.14 -7.40
C LYS A 180 -9.26 -16.76 -6.09
N SER A 181 -10.55 -17.01 -5.99
CA SER A 181 -11.38 -16.66 -4.82
C SER A 181 -11.09 -17.43 -3.54
N ASN A 182 -10.13 -18.32 -3.43
CA ASN A 182 -9.76 -19.00 -2.16
C ASN A 182 -8.49 -19.85 -2.22
N SER A 183 -7.73 -19.85 -3.29
CA SER A 183 -6.45 -20.55 -3.30
C SER A 183 -5.33 -19.61 -2.84
N ILE A 184 -4.36 -20.15 -2.12
CA ILE A 184 -3.13 -19.47 -1.75
C ILE A 184 -2.50 -18.94 -3.05
N ALA A 185 -2.52 -17.63 -3.24
CA ALA A 185 -1.90 -17.01 -4.41
C ALA A 185 -0.41 -17.40 -4.39
N LYS A 186 0.04 -18.09 -5.44
CA LYS A 186 1.46 -18.47 -5.55
C LYS A 186 2.29 -17.20 -5.73
N ASN A 187 3.41 -17.13 -4.99
CA ASN A 187 4.37 -16.07 -5.23
C ASN A 187 5.03 -16.29 -6.59
N LYS A 188 4.99 -15.25 -7.44
CA LYS A 188 5.68 -15.26 -8.74
C LYS A 188 7.19 -15.05 -8.56
N PHE A 189 7.57 -14.22 -7.59
CA PHE A 189 8.95 -13.98 -7.17
C PHE A 189 9.06 -14.02 -5.65
N VAL A 190 10.28 -14.29 -5.15
CA VAL A 190 10.62 -14.27 -3.73
C VAL A 190 12.01 -13.66 -3.53
N VAL A 191 12.23 -12.98 -2.42
CA VAL A 191 13.54 -12.44 -2.04
C VAL A 191 13.78 -12.60 -0.54
#